data_664702dc3dccbc82b1bef525f2f9e6f1
#
_entry.id   664702dc3dccbc82b1bef525f2f9e6f1
#
_cell.length_a   1.000
_cell.length_b   1.000
_cell.length_c   1.000
_cell.angle_alpha   90.00
_cell.angle_beta   90.00
_cell.angle_gamma   90.00
#
_symmetry.space_group_name_H-M   'P 1'
#
loop_
_entity.id
_entity.type
_entity.pdbx_description
1 polymer ?
#
loop_
_entity_poly.entity_id
_entity_poly.type
_entity_poly.pdbx_seq_one_letter_code
_entity_poly.pdbx_strand_id
1 'polypeptide(L)'
;MLYITLMTTKIKVLQVIPKLGFGGAETGCYDLAHFLFEKDCKSFIATSGGKLLKYVKKNKVKIFRLPVHSKNPILIIFNTIILTTLILINNINIIHARSRA
;
A
#
# COMPACT_ATOMS: atom_id res chain seq x y z
N MET A 1 18.81 24.01 -8.04
CA MET A 1 18.00 23.19 -8.95
C MET A 1 17.72 21.83 -8.36
N LEU A 2 18.75 21.10 -7.93
CA LEU A 2 18.57 19.81 -7.28
C LEU A 2 17.68 19.91 -6.04
N TYR A 3 17.90 20.93 -5.25
CA TYR A 3 17.11 21.19 -4.05
C TYR A 3 15.62 21.35 -4.39
N ILE A 4 15.32 22.11 -5.44
CA ILE A 4 13.93 22.32 -5.86
C ILE A 4 13.32 20.99 -6.32
N THR A 5 14.07 20.17 -7.04
CA THR A 5 13.59 18.87 -7.48
C THR A 5 13.22 17.98 -6.29
N LEU A 6 14.05 17.95 -5.26
CA LEU A 6 13.76 17.18 -4.05
C LEU A 6 12.51 17.70 -3.33
N MET A 7 12.32 19.01 -3.31
CA MET A 7 11.14 19.62 -2.67
C MET A 7 9.85 19.29 -3.40
N THR A 8 9.90 19.05 -4.71
CA THR A 8 8.71 18.74 -5.50
C THR A 8 8.42 17.24 -5.61
N THR A 9 9.36 16.39 -5.17
CA THR A 9 9.18 14.95 -5.22
C THR A 9 8.26 14.51 -4.09
N LYS A 10 7.13 13.89 -4.45
CA LYS A 10 6.20 13.36 -3.44
C LYS A 10 6.75 12.09 -2.84
N ILE A 11 6.53 11.94 -1.54
CA ILE A 11 6.80 10.69 -0.84
C ILE A 11 5.75 9.68 -1.26
N LYS A 12 6.17 8.48 -1.59
CA LYS A 12 5.30 7.39 -2.02
C LYS A 12 5.34 6.28 -0.98
N VAL A 13 4.19 6.01 -0.40
CA VAL A 13 4.06 5.05 0.70
C VAL A 13 3.20 3.88 0.27
N LEU A 14 3.73 2.67 0.41
CA LEU A 14 2.99 1.45 0.17
C LEU A 14 2.72 0.75 1.49
N GLN A 15 1.46 0.53 1.80
CA GLN A 15 1.06 -0.30 2.93
C GLN A 15 0.71 -1.69 2.40
N VAL A 16 1.24 -2.72 3.04
CA VAL A 16 0.94 -4.11 2.71
C VAL A 16 0.15 -4.70 3.86
N ILE A 17 -1.07 -5.11 3.59
CA ILE A 17 -1.94 -5.69 4.60
C ILE A 17 -2.67 -6.91 4.02
N PRO A 18 -2.69 -8.07 4.72
CA PRO A 18 -3.30 -9.28 4.17
C PRO A 18 -4.76 -9.11 3.76
N LYS A 19 -5.56 -8.50 4.63
CA LYS A 19 -6.97 -8.23 4.36
C LYS A 19 -7.31 -6.82 4.80
N LEU A 20 -8.16 -6.15 4.03
CA LEU A 20 -8.66 -4.83 4.38
C LEU A 20 -10.13 -4.94 4.81
N GLY A 21 -10.33 -5.54 6.00
CA GLY A 21 -11.64 -5.67 6.61
C GLY A 21 -11.94 -4.51 7.56
N PHE A 22 -12.75 -4.77 8.58
CA PHE A 22 -13.16 -3.74 9.53
C PHE A 22 -12.43 -3.80 10.88
N GLY A 23 -11.38 -4.63 10.98
CA GLY A 23 -10.59 -4.69 12.21
C GLY A 23 -9.79 -3.42 12.46
N GLY A 24 -9.18 -3.33 13.64
CA GLY A 24 -8.42 -2.15 14.03
C GLY A 24 -7.23 -1.84 13.13
N ALA A 25 -6.44 -2.85 12.78
CA ALA A 25 -5.30 -2.66 11.89
C ALA A 25 -5.78 -2.28 10.49
N GLU A 26 -6.89 -2.85 10.05
CA GLU A 26 -7.45 -2.60 8.73
C GLU A 26 -8.01 -1.19 8.61
N THR A 27 -8.77 -0.73 9.61
CA THR A 27 -9.29 0.63 9.61
C THR A 27 -8.17 1.64 9.76
N GLY A 28 -7.14 1.31 10.55
CA GLY A 28 -5.95 2.15 10.65
C GLY A 28 -5.22 2.29 9.32
N CYS A 29 -5.11 1.20 8.56
CA CYS A 29 -4.52 1.24 7.23
C CYS A 29 -5.33 2.13 6.29
N TYR A 30 -6.65 1.97 6.30
CA TYR A 30 -7.55 2.79 5.50
C TYR A 30 -7.40 4.27 5.84
N ASP A 31 -7.46 4.59 7.12
CA ASP A 31 -7.38 5.99 7.57
C ASP A 31 -6.01 6.60 7.24
N LEU A 32 -4.94 5.87 7.47
CA LEU A 32 -3.60 6.36 7.17
C LEU A 32 -3.42 6.58 5.67
N ALA A 33 -3.94 5.67 4.85
CA ALA A 33 -3.81 5.80 3.41
C ALA A 33 -4.45 7.10 2.90
N HIS A 34 -5.64 7.42 3.39
CA HIS A 34 -6.31 8.65 2.99
C HIS A 34 -5.67 9.89 3.60
N PHE A 35 -5.20 9.79 4.84
CA PHE A 35 -4.47 10.88 5.49
C PHE A 35 -3.18 11.22 4.72
N LEU A 36 -2.45 10.20 4.27
CA LEU A 36 -1.23 10.43 3.51
C LEU A 36 -1.51 11.19 2.22
N PHE A 37 -2.61 10.86 1.55
CA PHE A 37 -3.00 11.61 0.35
C PHE A 37 -3.28 13.08 0.68
N GLU A 38 -3.95 13.34 1.79
CA GLU A 38 -4.24 14.72 2.23
C GLU A 38 -2.97 15.48 2.58
N LYS A 39 -1.90 14.78 2.96
CA LYS A 39 -0.59 15.37 3.26
C LYS A 39 0.34 15.37 2.05
N ASP A 40 -0.21 15.26 0.86
CA ASP A 40 0.51 15.36 -0.41
C ASP A 40 1.50 14.22 -0.64
N CYS A 41 1.24 13.06 -0.03
CA CYS A 41 1.97 11.83 -0.31
C CYS A 41 1.18 11.00 -1.31
N LYS A 42 1.88 10.22 -2.14
CA LYS A 42 1.20 9.21 -2.95
C LYS A 42 0.98 7.98 -2.10
N SER A 43 -0.26 7.50 -2.08
CA SER A 43 -0.67 6.44 -1.18
C SER A 43 -1.07 5.18 -1.95
N PHE A 44 -0.48 4.04 -1.56
CA PHE A 44 -0.74 2.74 -2.19
C PHE A 44 -1.06 1.72 -1.12
N ILE A 45 -1.93 0.77 -1.45
CA ILE A 45 -2.23 -0.37 -0.58
C ILE A 45 -2.15 -1.65 -1.41
N ALA A 46 -1.39 -2.63 -0.93
CA ALA A 46 -1.37 -3.98 -1.47
C ALA A 46 -2.11 -4.90 -0.50
N THR A 47 -3.16 -5.55 -0.96
CA THR A 47 -3.99 -6.40 -0.11
C THR A 47 -4.66 -7.48 -0.95
N SER A 48 -5.09 -8.57 -0.29
CA SER A 48 -5.86 -9.60 -0.98
C SER A 48 -7.31 -9.22 -1.19
N GLY A 49 -7.80 -8.19 -0.50
CA GLY A 49 -9.17 -7.73 -0.56
C GLY A 49 -9.74 -7.48 0.82
N GLY A 50 -11.05 -7.30 0.92
CA GLY A 50 -11.72 -7.09 2.18
C GLY A 50 -12.90 -6.13 2.06
N LYS A 51 -13.71 -6.05 3.10
CA LYS A 51 -14.95 -5.27 3.06
C LYS A 51 -14.73 -3.76 2.96
N LEU A 52 -13.62 -3.25 3.52
CA LEU A 52 -13.30 -1.83 3.42
C LEU A 52 -12.88 -1.42 2.02
N LEU A 53 -12.48 -2.39 1.19
CA LEU A 53 -11.91 -2.08 -0.12
C LEU A 53 -12.88 -1.26 -0.98
N LYS A 54 -14.17 -1.52 -0.88
CA LYS A 54 -15.17 -0.80 -1.64
C LYS A 54 -15.32 0.67 -1.23
N TYR A 55 -14.89 1.01 -0.02
CA TYR A 55 -14.95 2.40 0.47
C TYR A 55 -13.71 3.21 0.16
N VAL A 56 -12.65 2.56 -0.29
CA VAL A 56 -11.41 3.26 -0.63
C VAL A 56 -11.64 4.16 -1.84
N LYS A 57 -11.23 5.42 -1.71
CA LYS A 57 -11.35 6.38 -2.81
C LYS A 57 -10.22 6.15 -3.80
N LYS A 58 -10.53 5.53 -4.92
CA LYS A 58 -9.54 5.07 -5.90
C LYS A 58 -8.80 6.23 -6.59
N ASN A 59 -9.38 7.43 -6.53
CA ASN A 59 -8.71 8.62 -7.05
C ASN A 59 -7.67 9.17 -6.07
N LYS A 60 -7.65 8.67 -4.83
CA LYS A 60 -6.72 9.11 -3.79
C LYS A 60 -5.72 8.03 -3.41
N VAL A 61 -6.15 6.78 -3.37
CA VAL A 61 -5.34 5.64 -2.93
C VAL A 61 -5.35 4.58 -4.02
N LYS A 62 -4.17 4.17 -4.47
CA LYS A 62 -4.05 3.14 -5.49
C LYS A 62 -4.00 1.77 -4.82
N ILE A 63 -4.82 0.84 -5.30
CA ILE A 63 -4.94 -0.50 -4.74
C ILE A 63 -4.29 -1.50 -5.68
N PHE A 64 -3.44 -2.37 -5.10
CA PHE A 64 -2.91 -3.55 -5.77
C PHE A 64 -3.48 -4.78 -5.08
N ARG A 65 -4.23 -5.59 -5.82
CA ARG A 65 -4.79 -6.82 -5.25
C ARG A 65 -3.86 -7.98 -5.53
N LEU A 66 -3.31 -8.55 -4.45
CA LEU A 66 -2.36 -9.65 -4.50
C LEU A 66 -2.71 -10.64 -3.40
N PRO A 67 -2.44 -11.95 -3.59
CA PRO A 67 -2.75 -12.96 -2.56
C PRO A 67 -1.75 -12.92 -1.40
N VAL A 68 -1.57 -11.73 -0.81
CA VAL A 68 -0.58 -11.52 0.26
C VAL A 68 -1.00 -12.14 1.59
N HIS A 69 -2.24 -12.63 1.69
CA HIS A 69 -2.73 -13.32 2.89
C HIS A 69 -2.29 -14.78 2.94
N SER A 70 -1.81 -15.35 1.83
CA SER A 70 -1.51 -16.76 1.72
C SER A 70 -0.19 -17.11 2.40
N LYS A 71 -0.14 -18.29 3.04
CA LYS A 71 1.07 -18.86 3.61
C LYS A 71 1.71 -19.90 2.69
N ASN A 72 1.16 -20.10 1.49
CA ASN A 72 1.69 -21.04 0.51
C ASN A 72 3.06 -20.52 0.03
N PRO A 73 4.14 -21.32 0.12
CA PRO A 73 5.48 -20.86 -0.27
C PRO A 73 5.57 -20.39 -1.72
N ILE A 74 4.84 -21.03 -2.62
CA ILE A 74 4.83 -20.60 -4.03
C ILE A 74 4.21 -19.23 -4.16
N LEU A 75 3.11 -18.97 -3.47
CA LEU A 75 2.46 -17.65 -3.49
C LEU A 75 3.29 -16.59 -2.79
N ILE A 76 4.05 -16.98 -1.75
CA ILE A 76 4.94 -16.02 -1.09
C ILE A 76 6.02 -15.56 -2.05
N ILE A 77 6.62 -16.47 -2.80
CA ILE A 77 7.63 -16.14 -3.81
C ILE A 77 7.00 -15.25 -4.90
N PHE A 78 5.82 -15.63 -5.38
CA PHE A 78 5.09 -14.85 -6.39
C PHE A 78 4.82 -13.43 -5.90
N ASN A 79 4.30 -13.30 -4.67
CA ASN A 79 4.03 -12.00 -4.07
C ASN A 79 5.29 -11.15 -3.95
N THR A 80 6.40 -11.76 -3.55
CA THR A 80 7.68 -11.06 -3.41
C THR A 80 8.12 -10.48 -4.74
N ILE A 81 8.05 -11.25 -5.81
CA ILE A 81 8.42 -10.79 -7.15
C ILE A 81 7.52 -9.65 -7.59
N ILE A 82 6.21 -9.81 -7.43
CA ILE A 82 5.25 -8.80 -7.86
C ILE A 82 5.43 -7.50 -7.05
N LEU A 83 5.56 -7.62 -5.73
CA LEU A 83 5.75 -6.44 -4.89
C LEU A 83 7.05 -5.71 -5.20
N THR A 84 8.13 -6.45 -5.42
CA THR A 84 9.41 -5.84 -5.80
C THR A 84 9.27 -5.07 -7.11
N THR A 85 8.59 -5.66 -8.09
CA THR A 85 8.35 -5.02 -9.37
C THR A 85 7.52 -3.74 -9.20
N LEU A 86 6.45 -3.80 -8.39
CA LEU A 86 5.60 -2.63 -8.14
C LEU A 86 6.36 -1.52 -7.44
N ILE A 87 7.22 -1.87 -6.49
CA ILE A 87 8.04 -0.89 -5.77
C ILE A 87 8.96 -0.17 -6.74
N LEU A 88 9.63 -0.91 -7.63
CA LEU A 88 10.56 -0.33 -8.59
C LEU A 88 9.84 0.51 -9.64
N ILE A 89 8.73 0.02 -10.18
CA ILE A 89 7.98 0.74 -11.22
C ILE A 89 7.38 2.03 -10.67
N ASN A 90 6.85 2.00 -9.46
CA ASN A 90 6.17 3.15 -8.87
C ASN A 90 7.09 4.03 -8.03
N ASN A 91 8.37 3.69 -7.93
CA ASN A 91 9.36 4.44 -7.12
C ASN A 91 8.91 4.63 -5.67
N ILE A 92 8.44 3.55 -5.05
CA ILE A 92 7.98 3.58 -3.66
C ILE A 92 9.15 3.92 -2.73
N ASN A 93 8.95 4.89 -1.84
CA ASN A 93 9.96 5.33 -0.89
C ASN A 93 9.86 4.60 0.45
N ILE A 94 8.63 4.35 0.93
CA ILE A 94 8.39 3.79 2.25
C ILE A 94 7.44 2.62 2.12
N ILE A 95 7.80 1.50 2.76
CA ILE A 95 6.95 0.31 2.81
C ILE A 95 6.55 0.10 4.26
N HIS A 96 5.25 0.00 4.50
CA HIS A 96 4.71 -0.27 5.82
C HIS A 96 3.95 -1.59 5.76
N ALA A 97 4.60 -2.66 6.23
CA ALA A 97 3.97 -3.97 6.27
C ALA A 97 3.18 -4.10 7.56
N ARG A 98 1.89 -4.41 7.43
CA ARG A 98 1.01 -4.62 8.55
C ARG A 98 0.67 -6.10 8.62
N SER A 99 0.86 -6.70 9.78
CA SER A 99 0.49 -8.09 10.00
C SER A 99 -0.62 -8.18 11.02
N ARG A 100 -1.37 -9.27 10.95
CA ARG A 100 -2.30 -9.60 12.01
C ARG A 100 -1.51 -10.32 13.09
N ALA A 101 -1.53 -9.76 14.25
CA ALA A 101 -0.87 -10.39 15.39
C ALA A 101 -1.67 -11.63 15.83
#